data_476a22763cb8314dd704cc440491f9d3
#
_entry.id   476a22763cb8314dd704cc440491f9d3
#
_cell.length_a   1.000
_cell.length_b   1.000
_cell.length_c   1.000
_cell.angle_alpha   90.00
_cell.angle_beta   90.00
_cell.angle_gamma   90.00
#
_symmetry.space_group_name_H-M   'P 1'
#
loop_
_entity.id
_entity.type
_entity.pdbx_description
1 polymer ?
#
loop_
_entity_poly.entity_id
_entity_poly.type
_entity_poly.pdbx_seq_one_letter_code
_entity_poly.pdbx_strand_id
1 'polypeptide(L)'
;MRIGICGLGTVGSGLFNLLESNRADIERKVGRNIILSQVGSRRDHPDCDLSSTNVTRDIFEVANNPDVDVLVELIGGTDVAKDLVMQAISKGKHIVTANKALIALHGDEVFTAAEKAGVSMSKRPERGLHSDLISVLAGVQENPRLACILQG
;
A
#
# COMPACT_ATOMS: atom_id res chain seq x y z
N MET A 1 -7.13 -9.31 3.38
CA MET A 1 -6.58 -8.02 2.90
C MET A 1 -5.29 -8.29 2.14
N ARG A 2 -5.24 -7.87 0.89
CA ARG A 2 -4.14 -8.17 -0.04
C ARG A 2 -3.33 -6.90 -0.25
N ILE A 3 -2.01 -7.00 -0.01
CA ILE A 3 -1.09 -5.87 -0.03
C ILE A 3 -0.16 -5.98 -1.23
N GLY A 4 0.01 -4.88 -1.95
CA GLY A 4 1.03 -4.71 -2.97
C GLY A 4 2.05 -3.68 -2.53
N ILE A 5 3.33 -4.00 -2.63
CA ILE A 5 4.43 -3.09 -2.29
C ILE A 5 5.13 -2.64 -3.57
N CYS A 6 5.26 -1.34 -3.74
CA CYS A 6 6.00 -0.73 -4.84
C CYS A 6 7.28 -0.11 -4.30
N GLY A 7 8.40 -0.73 -4.61
CA GLY A 7 9.73 -0.36 -4.16
C GLY A 7 10.25 -1.26 -3.03
N LEU A 8 11.34 -1.98 -3.29
CA LEU A 8 12.04 -2.82 -2.32
C LEU A 8 13.43 -2.27 -1.99
N GLY A 9 13.56 -0.96 -1.83
CA GLY A 9 14.78 -0.38 -1.27
C GLY A 9 14.94 -0.72 0.21
N THR A 10 15.72 0.03 0.94
CA THR A 10 15.96 -0.21 2.38
C THR A 10 14.65 -0.23 3.17
N VAL A 11 13.76 0.72 2.93
CA VAL A 11 12.47 0.82 3.63
C VAL A 11 11.53 -0.31 3.19
N GLY A 12 11.43 -0.56 1.90
CA GLY A 12 10.52 -1.58 1.35
C GLY A 12 10.90 -2.99 1.75
N SER A 13 12.19 -3.34 1.72
CA SER A 13 12.66 -4.65 2.16
C SER A 13 12.46 -4.82 3.67
N GLY A 14 12.69 -3.77 4.46
CA GLY A 14 12.41 -3.77 5.88
C GLY A 14 10.94 -4.02 6.19
N LEU A 15 10.04 -3.34 5.49
CA LEU A 15 8.60 -3.55 5.64
C LEU A 15 8.19 -4.98 5.23
N PHE A 16 8.69 -5.46 4.10
CA PHE A 16 8.41 -6.81 3.63
C PHE A 16 8.76 -7.86 4.69
N ASN A 17 9.98 -7.78 5.23
CA ASN A 17 10.46 -8.71 6.25
C ASN A 17 9.69 -8.56 7.57
N LEU A 18 9.32 -7.35 7.95
CA LEU A 18 8.50 -7.09 9.13
C LEU A 18 7.11 -7.74 9.00
N LEU A 19 6.45 -7.60 7.86
CA LEU A 19 5.15 -8.21 7.60
C LEU A 19 5.23 -9.74 7.61
N GLU A 20 6.28 -10.31 7.04
CA GLU A 20 6.47 -11.76 7.06
C GLU A 20 6.74 -12.28 8.48
N SER A 21 7.57 -11.58 9.27
CA SER A 21 7.93 -11.99 10.62
C SER A 21 6.81 -11.80 11.64
N ASN A 22 5.99 -10.75 11.50
CA ASN A 22 4.99 -10.34 12.48
C ASN A 22 3.55 -10.48 11.96
N ARG A 23 3.34 -11.28 10.94
CA ARG A 23 2.03 -11.44 10.29
C ARG A 23 0.91 -11.72 11.29
N ALA A 24 1.11 -12.69 12.19
CA ALA A 24 0.08 -13.07 13.16
C ALA A 24 -0.32 -11.93 14.10
N ASP A 25 0.66 -11.14 14.57
CA ASP A 25 0.41 -9.98 15.42
C ASP A 25 -0.36 -8.89 14.68
N ILE A 26 0.02 -8.61 13.43
CA ILE A 26 -0.63 -7.61 12.61
C ILE A 26 -2.06 -8.04 12.29
N GLU A 27 -2.26 -9.29 11.93
CA GLU A 27 -3.60 -9.85 11.66
C GLU A 27 -4.52 -9.76 12.86
N ARG A 28 -4.01 -9.99 14.08
CA ARG A 28 -4.78 -9.81 15.31
C ARG A 28 -5.18 -8.35 15.55
N LYS A 29 -4.28 -7.42 15.31
CA LYS A 29 -4.54 -5.97 15.47
C LYS A 29 -5.53 -5.45 14.44
N VAL A 30 -5.44 -5.94 13.23
CA VAL A 30 -6.28 -5.52 12.10
C VAL A 30 -7.61 -6.29 12.09
N GLY A 31 -7.64 -7.51 12.61
CA GLY A 31 -8.81 -8.38 12.60
C GLY A 31 -9.06 -9.06 11.25
N ARG A 32 -8.05 -9.15 10.40
CA ARG A 32 -8.13 -9.76 9.06
C ARG A 32 -6.85 -10.48 8.70
N ASN A 33 -6.96 -11.47 7.84
CA ASN A 33 -5.80 -12.09 7.22
C ASN A 33 -5.12 -11.11 6.26
N ILE A 34 -3.79 -11.14 6.24
CA ILE A 34 -2.94 -10.30 5.41
C ILE A 34 -2.15 -11.17 4.45
N ILE A 35 -2.19 -10.82 3.17
CA ILE A 35 -1.47 -11.52 2.11
C ILE A 35 -0.61 -10.49 1.37
N LEU A 36 0.68 -10.76 1.23
CA LEU A 36 1.56 -10.01 0.34
C LEU A 36 1.37 -10.55 -1.08
N SER A 37 0.52 -9.87 -1.83
CA SER A 37 0.03 -10.34 -3.12
C SER A 37 1.01 -10.10 -4.25
N GLN A 38 1.63 -8.92 -4.28
CA GLN A 38 2.55 -8.53 -5.34
C GLN A 38 3.58 -7.52 -4.85
N VAL A 39 4.77 -7.57 -5.43
CA VAL A 39 5.85 -6.63 -5.19
C VAL A 39 6.34 -6.09 -6.53
N GLY A 40 6.39 -4.78 -6.67
CA GLY A 40 7.04 -4.09 -7.80
C GLY A 40 8.44 -3.65 -7.40
N SER A 41 9.46 -4.14 -8.09
CA SER A 41 10.85 -3.81 -7.82
C SER A 41 11.68 -3.84 -9.10
N ARG A 42 12.55 -2.83 -9.27
CA ARG A 42 13.46 -2.76 -10.41
C ARG A 42 14.60 -3.77 -10.34
N ARG A 43 14.96 -4.21 -9.14
CA ARG A 43 16.13 -5.07 -8.86
C ARG A 43 15.72 -6.28 -8.07
N ASP A 44 16.56 -7.30 -8.13
CA ASP A 44 16.43 -8.44 -7.23
C ASP A 44 16.86 -8.05 -5.81
N HIS A 45 16.19 -8.63 -4.83
CA HIS A 45 16.48 -8.39 -3.41
C HIS A 45 16.68 -9.73 -2.70
N PRO A 46 17.96 -10.17 -2.55
CA PRO A 46 18.25 -11.47 -1.92
C PRO A 46 17.87 -11.53 -0.44
N ASP A 47 17.71 -10.38 0.22
CA ASP A 47 17.33 -10.32 1.63
C ASP A 47 15.82 -10.56 1.87
N CYS A 48 15.02 -10.63 0.80
CA CYS A 48 13.60 -10.89 0.86
C CYS A 48 13.28 -12.24 0.21
N ASP A 49 12.56 -13.09 0.92
CA ASP A 49 12.05 -14.34 0.34
C ASP A 49 10.78 -14.05 -0.46
N LEU A 50 10.96 -13.85 -1.75
CA LEU A 50 9.88 -13.54 -2.70
C LEU A 50 9.30 -14.80 -3.38
N SER A 51 9.62 -15.99 -2.91
CA SER A 51 9.25 -17.26 -3.55
C SER A 51 7.73 -17.48 -3.60
N SER A 52 6.99 -16.96 -2.62
CA SER A 52 5.53 -17.05 -2.56
C SER A 52 4.81 -15.77 -2.94
N THR A 53 5.54 -14.79 -3.46
CA THR A 53 5.01 -13.46 -3.82
C THR A 53 5.22 -13.21 -5.32
N ASN A 54 4.22 -12.67 -5.97
CA ASN A 54 4.32 -12.28 -7.36
C ASN A 54 5.16 -11.01 -7.50
N VAL A 55 6.23 -11.06 -8.29
CA VAL A 55 7.16 -9.95 -8.49
C VAL A 55 7.03 -9.40 -9.90
N THR A 56 6.93 -8.08 -10.03
CA THR A 56 6.93 -7.39 -11.31
C THR A 56 8.03 -6.33 -11.37
N ARG A 57 8.51 -6.05 -12.58
CA ARG A 57 9.42 -4.92 -12.85
C ARG A 57 8.65 -3.62 -13.17
N ASP A 58 7.36 -3.72 -13.41
CA ASP A 58 6.47 -2.59 -13.67
C ASP A 58 5.56 -2.34 -12.47
N ILE A 59 5.83 -1.26 -11.74
CA ILE A 59 5.03 -0.89 -10.55
C ILE A 59 3.56 -0.61 -10.88
N PHE A 60 3.24 -0.20 -12.10
CA PHE A 60 1.86 0.04 -12.52
C PHE A 60 1.05 -1.24 -12.64
N GLU A 61 1.69 -2.39 -12.81
CA GLU A 61 0.99 -3.67 -12.71
C GLU A 61 0.40 -3.88 -11.32
N VAL A 62 1.11 -3.45 -10.27
CA VAL A 62 0.59 -3.51 -8.90
C VAL A 62 -0.64 -2.62 -8.73
N ALA A 63 -0.59 -1.39 -9.27
CA ALA A 63 -1.71 -0.46 -9.23
C ALA A 63 -2.95 -0.98 -9.98
N ASN A 64 -2.76 -1.76 -11.03
CA ASN A 64 -3.84 -2.31 -11.86
C ASN A 64 -4.26 -3.73 -11.45
N ASN A 65 -3.55 -4.37 -10.53
CA ASN A 65 -3.83 -5.75 -10.13
C ASN A 65 -5.12 -5.82 -9.28
N PRO A 66 -6.18 -6.51 -9.75
CA PRO A 66 -7.41 -6.62 -8.98
C PRO A 66 -7.25 -7.42 -7.68
N ASP A 67 -6.16 -8.18 -7.55
CA ASP A 67 -5.83 -8.95 -6.35
C ASP A 67 -5.01 -8.14 -5.33
N VAL A 68 -4.94 -6.83 -5.46
CA VAL A 68 -4.31 -5.91 -4.51
C VAL A 68 -5.38 -4.96 -3.97
N ASP A 69 -5.55 -4.94 -2.66
CA ASP A 69 -6.50 -4.05 -1.96
C ASP A 69 -5.82 -2.78 -1.44
N VAL A 70 -4.58 -2.91 -0.99
CA VAL A 70 -3.77 -1.81 -0.45
C VAL A 70 -2.45 -1.74 -1.21
N LEU A 71 -2.16 -0.57 -1.76
CA LEU A 71 -0.88 -0.30 -2.39
C LEU A 71 0.00 0.51 -1.44
N VAL A 72 1.20 0.00 -1.17
CA VAL A 72 2.22 0.68 -0.38
C VAL A 72 3.26 1.28 -1.33
N GLU A 73 3.34 2.60 -1.38
CA GLU A 73 4.24 3.34 -2.26
C GLU A 73 5.53 3.71 -1.52
N LEU A 74 6.66 3.16 -1.97
CA LEU A 74 7.99 3.34 -1.38
C LEU A 74 9.06 3.62 -2.45
N ILE A 75 8.64 4.13 -3.60
CA ILE A 75 9.57 4.33 -4.73
C ILE A 75 10.38 5.62 -4.64
N GLY A 76 9.90 6.60 -3.88
CA GLY A 76 10.51 7.92 -3.82
C GLY A 76 10.20 8.80 -5.04
N GLY A 77 10.72 10.04 -5.04
CA GLY A 77 10.39 11.00 -6.08
C GLY A 77 8.96 11.52 -5.98
N THR A 78 8.55 12.37 -6.93
CA THR A 78 7.22 12.98 -6.88
C THR A 78 6.37 12.70 -8.12
N ASP A 79 6.96 12.67 -9.31
CA ASP A 79 6.20 12.57 -10.56
C ASP A 79 5.64 11.16 -10.77
N VAL A 80 6.50 10.15 -10.80
CA VAL A 80 6.08 8.74 -10.98
C VAL A 80 5.27 8.27 -9.79
N ALA A 81 5.66 8.66 -8.57
CA ALA A 81 4.92 8.33 -7.36
C ALA A 81 3.50 8.88 -7.39
N LYS A 82 3.30 10.11 -7.83
CA LYS A 82 1.97 10.70 -8.00
C LYS A 82 1.14 9.91 -9.02
N ASP A 83 1.69 9.63 -10.18
CA ASP A 83 0.99 8.86 -11.22
C ASP A 83 0.59 7.48 -10.73
N LEU A 84 1.49 6.80 -10.03
CA LEU A 84 1.23 5.49 -9.44
C LEU A 84 0.08 5.54 -8.42
N VAL A 85 0.13 6.48 -7.50
CA VAL A 85 -0.89 6.64 -6.44
C VAL A 85 -2.24 7.00 -7.05
N MET A 86 -2.27 7.94 -8.00
CA MET A 86 -3.50 8.33 -8.69
C MET A 86 -4.11 7.16 -9.46
N GLN A 87 -3.28 6.35 -10.12
CA GLN A 87 -3.74 5.15 -10.83
C GLN A 87 -4.34 4.13 -9.86
N ALA A 88 -3.68 3.88 -8.74
CA ALA A 88 -4.17 2.96 -7.71
C ALA A 88 -5.50 3.44 -7.10
N ILE A 89 -5.63 4.72 -6.83
CA ILE A 89 -6.87 5.33 -6.33
C ILE A 89 -8.01 5.14 -7.34
N SER A 90 -7.74 5.35 -8.63
CA SER A 90 -8.74 5.16 -9.70
C SER A 90 -9.23 3.70 -9.79
N LYS A 91 -8.43 2.75 -9.31
CA LYS A 91 -8.78 1.33 -9.25
C LYS A 91 -9.38 0.91 -7.89
N GLY A 92 -9.67 1.86 -7.02
CA GLY A 92 -10.31 1.61 -5.74
C GLY A 92 -9.39 1.04 -4.67
N LYS A 93 -8.06 1.23 -4.79
CA LYS A 93 -7.10 0.73 -3.81
C LYS A 93 -6.88 1.74 -2.69
N HIS A 94 -6.67 1.22 -1.48
CA HIS A 94 -6.19 2.03 -0.35
C HIS A 94 -4.71 2.31 -0.52
N ILE A 95 -4.23 3.43 0.01
CA ILE A 95 -2.86 3.89 -0.18
C ILE A 95 -2.16 4.07 1.16
N VAL A 96 -0.95 3.52 1.23
CA VAL A 96 0.03 3.83 2.28
C VAL A 96 1.28 4.35 1.60
N THR A 97 1.75 5.53 1.98
CA THR A 97 2.98 6.10 1.43
C THR A 97 3.88 6.64 2.53
N ALA A 98 5.18 6.43 2.38
CA ALA A 98 6.22 7.06 3.20
C ALA A 98 6.81 8.31 2.52
N ASN A 99 6.26 8.74 1.40
CA ASN A 99 6.82 9.78 0.55
C ASN A 99 6.37 11.17 1.00
N LYS A 100 7.15 11.80 1.88
CA LYS A 100 6.86 13.14 2.40
C LYS A 100 6.81 14.21 1.31
N ALA A 101 7.69 14.11 0.31
CA ALA A 101 7.74 15.05 -0.80
C ALA A 101 6.47 14.98 -1.67
N LEU A 102 5.96 13.79 -1.91
CA LEU A 102 4.69 13.61 -2.62
C LEU A 102 3.55 14.32 -1.90
N ILE A 103 3.43 14.12 -0.61
CA ILE A 103 2.38 14.74 0.21
C ILE A 103 2.56 16.25 0.27
N ALA A 104 3.79 16.75 0.39
CA ALA A 104 4.07 18.18 0.43
C ALA A 104 3.70 18.89 -0.88
N LEU A 105 3.99 18.29 -2.03
CA LEU A 105 3.76 18.90 -3.34
C LEU A 105 2.36 18.62 -3.92
N HIS A 106 1.81 17.43 -3.68
CA HIS A 106 0.59 16.95 -4.33
C HIS A 106 -0.45 16.42 -3.35
N GLY A 107 -0.26 16.65 -2.04
CA GLY A 107 -1.13 16.11 -1.00
C GLY A 107 -2.59 16.44 -1.20
N ASP A 108 -2.92 17.70 -1.47
CA ASP A 108 -4.31 18.13 -1.66
C ASP A 108 -4.99 17.39 -2.82
N GLU A 109 -4.27 17.22 -3.93
CA GLU A 109 -4.79 16.52 -5.11
C GLU A 109 -5.02 15.04 -4.83
N VAL A 110 -4.04 14.36 -4.24
CA VAL A 110 -4.15 12.92 -3.95
C VAL A 110 -5.17 12.62 -2.85
N PHE A 111 -5.22 13.42 -1.79
CA PHE A 111 -6.22 13.24 -0.73
C PHE A 111 -7.64 13.50 -1.23
N THR A 112 -7.84 14.50 -2.08
CA THR A 112 -9.13 14.78 -2.71
C THR A 112 -9.56 13.60 -3.60
N ALA A 113 -8.66 13.05 -4.38
CA ALA A 113 -8.93 11.89 -5.22
C ALA A 113 -9.29 10.65 -4.39
N ALA A 114 -8.56 10.40 -3.29
CA ALA A 114 -8.84 9.29 -2.39
C ALA A 114 -10.22 9.44 -1.74
N GLU A 115 -10.57 10.62 -1.28
CA GLU A 115 -11.88 10.92 -0.69
C GLU A 115 -13.01 10.69 -1.68
N LYS A 116 -12.88 11.18 -2.91
CA LYS A 116 -13.88 10.97 -3.98
C LYS A 116 -14.04 9.50 -4.34
N ALA A 117 -12.95 8.73 -4.33
CA ALA A 117 -12.97 7.30 -4.61
C ALA A 117 -13.47 6.47 -3.43
N GLY A 118 -13.59 7.04 -2.23
CA GLY A 118 -13.99 6.34 -1.02
C GLY A 118 -12.92 5.40 -0.47
N VAL A 119 -11.64 5.66 -0.76
CA VAL A 119 -10.51 4.85 -0.28
C VAL A 119 -9.76 5.56 0.84
N SER A 120 -9.12 4.77 1.71
CA SER A 120 -8.28 5.29 2.79
C SER A 120 -6.88 5.58 2.28
N MET A 121 -6.29 6.66 2.78
CA MET A 121 -4.91 7.02 2.50
C MET A 121 -4.21 7.48 3.77
N SER A 122 -2.95 7.04 3.98
CA SER A 122 -2.14 7.50 5.10
C SER A 122 -1.82 8.99 4.96
N LYS A 123 -2.08 9.76 6.02
CA LYS A 123 -1.96 11.23 6.00
C LYS A 123 -0.73 11.76 6.71
N ARG A 124 -0.07 10.92 7.49
CA ARG A 124 1.02 11.33 8.39
C ARG A 124 2.21 10.37 8.31
N PRO A 125 3.00 10.43 7.24
CA PRO A 125 4.13 9.52 7.06
C PRO A 125 5.19 9.65 8.17
N GLU A 126 5.17 10.73 8.94
CA GLU A 126 6.07 10.93 10.09
C GLU A 126 5.83 9.99 11.26
N ARG A 127 4.67 9.34 11.34
CA ARG A 127 4.33 8.38 12.42
C ARG A 127 5.00 7.02 12.24
N GLY A 128 5.60 6.79 11.10
CA GLY A 128 6.21 5.52 10.74
C GLY A 128 5.30 4.64 9.88
N LEU A 129 5.94 3.99 8.91
CA LEU A 129 5.26 3.22 7.89
C LEU A 129 4.43 2.05 8.45
N HIS A 130 4.96 1.36 9.46
CA HIS A 130 4.27 0.23 10.10
C HIS A 130 2.97 0.68 10.77
N SER A 131 3.01 1.79 11.52
CA SER A 131 1.82 2.37 12.17
C SER A 131 0.80 2.86 11.14
N ASP A 132 1.25 3.50 10.07
CA ASP A 132 0.38 3.97 9.00
C ASP A 132 -0.30 2.80 8.28
N LEU A 133 0.44 1.73 8.01
CA LEU A 133 -0.14 0.54 7.39
C LEU A 133 -1.23 -0.08 8.28
N ILE A 134 -0.96 -0.26 9.57
CA ILE A 134 -1.96 -0.78 10.51
C ILE A 134 -3.19 0.13 10.57
N SER A 135 -3.01 1.44 10.63
CA SER A 135 -4.11 2.42 10.67
C SER A 135 -4.99 2.33 9.42
N VAL A 136 -4.39 2.24 8.25
CA VAL A 136 -5.15 2.11 7.00
C VAL A 136 -5.89 0.78 6.96
N LEU A 137 -5.23 -0.32 7.31
CA LEU A 137 -5.85 -1.65 7.31
C LEU A 137 -7.01 -1.75 8.32
N ALA A 138 -6.86 -1.17 9.50
CA ALA A 138 -7.92 -1.13 10.52
C ALA A 138 -9.08 -0.20 10.10
N GLY A 139 -8.76 0.96 9.51
CA GLY A 139 -9.76 1.93 9.06
C GLY A 139 -10.69 1.40 7.97
N VAL A 140 -10.23 0.46 7.15
CA VAL A 140 -11.07 -0.21 6.13
C VAL A 140 -12.24 -0.97 6.76
N GLN A 141 -12.10 -1.46 7.98
CA GLN A 141 -13.17 -2.18 8.68
C GLN A 141 -14.30 -1.26 9.16
N GLU A 142 -13.98 -0.03 9.48
CA GLU A 142 -14.91 0.94 10.06
C GLU A 142 -15.71 1.72 9.01
N ASN A 143 -15.36 1.59 7.73
CA ASN A 143 -16.01 2.34 6.67
C ASN A 143 -17.17 1.52 6.05
N PRO A 144 -18.44 1.86 6.37
CA PRO A 144 -19.60 1.11 5.89
C PRO A 144 -19.78 1.13 4.36
N ARG A 145 -19.17 2.09 3.66
CA ARG A 145 -19.23 2.13 2.19
C ARG A 145 -18.39 1.02 1.54
N LEU A 146 -17.34 0.57 2.22
CA LEU A 146 -16.50 -0.53 1.76
C LEU A 146 -17.12 -1.89 2.05
N ALA A 147 -17.87 -2.01 3.14
CA ALA A 147 -18.64 -3.22 3.44
C ALA A 147 -19.68 -3.53 2.35
N CYS A 148 -20.28 -2.50 1.74
CA CYS A 148 -21.20 -2.65 0.62
C CYS A 148 -20.55 -3.17 -0.67
N ILE A 149 -19.29 -2.80 -0.92
CA ILE A 149 -18.55 -3.25 -2.12
C ILE A 149 -18.11 -4.71 -1.97
N LEU A 150 -17.86 -5.15 -0.74
CA LEU A 150 -17.44 -6.53 -0.45
C LEU A 150 -18.62 -7.51 -0.32
N GLN A 151 -19.85 -7.02 -0.23
CA GLN A 151 -21.08 -7.83 -0.15
C GLN A 151 -21.87 -7.86 -1.47
N GLY A 152 -21.42 -7.09 -2.44
CA GLY A 152 -21.96 -7.09 -3.81
C GLY A 152 -21.11 -7.99 -4.73
#